data_413cb4fcddc62319b8311ef94a412071
#
_entry.id   413cb4fcddc62319b8311ef94a412071
#
_cell.length_a   1.000
_cell.length_b   1.000
_cell.length_c   1.000
_cell.angle_alpha   90.00
_cell.angle_beta   90.00
_cell.angle_gamma   90.00
#
_symmetry.space_group_name_H-M   'P 1'
#
loop_
_entity.id
_entity.type
_entity.pdbx_description
1 polymer ?
#
loop_
_entity_poly.entity_id
_entity_poly.type
_entity_poly.pdbx_seq_one_letter_code
_entity_poly.pdbx_strand_id
1 'polypeptide(L)'
;MITDFNQLKEAKFSIYLTDKGKELELELDAANVADFAISWDYSDILVQGYILFEDVFQYTEIIPVGNGFNLKVSLKDFFGNDFNKTFVVTKVTKQMQGQSSKLIAKLDFVDIYYNMLANTFLSKGFENKKSTEILEDILKTGEKLLPDSSKIEVVKSDEEPIKQYVVKGSQSLLKELRQIQAEYNLLTVSNRSSITILPTNKISSCSPDFTGISVFSPNPTYEYSPFFVKTFDVLGNNSFNHNIILPKCKTFNVTNKKITKKEHSDETAHSNLGLSSTLTMKDGTEGLKIYPYKHSIFEGIYNTRLLESSSIGIEVNGMFSHNLLQKVKFDSNSTIEKLKGKMPFVNGTYYITKIIDRIIGGSIFGQYITISRAGVE
;
A
#
# COMPACT_ATOMS: atom_id res chain seq x y z
N MET A 1 15.14 -33.74 4.38
CA MET A 1 14.16 -33.10 3.47
C MET A 1 14.14 -31.65 3.87
N ILE A 2 14.79 -30.79 3.09
CA ILE A 2 14.78 -29.33 3.36
C ILE A 2 13.37 -28.87 3.04
N THR A 3 12.60 -28.52 4.04
CA THR A 3 11.25 -27.99 3.87
C THR A 3 11.41 -26.59 3.31
N ASP A 4 11.01 -26.40 2.06
CA ASP A 4 11.13 -25.11 1.39
C ASP A 4 9.97 -24.21 1.82
N PHE A 5 10.23 -23.35 2.82
CA PHE A 5 9.23 -22.44 3.40
C PHE A 5 8.67 -21.42 2.41
N ASN A 6 9.24 -21.38 1.20
CA ASN A 6 8.76 -20.50 0.13
C ASN A 6 7.69 -21.16 -0.74
N GLN A 7 7.32 -22.42 -0.51
CA GLN A 7 6.32 -23.07 -1.33
C GLN A 7 4.92 -22.77 -0.85
N LEU A 8 4.04 -22.41 -1.80
CA LEU A 8 2.61 -22.38 -1.56
C LEU A 8 2.08 -23.79 -1.34
N LYS A 9 1.17 -23.97 -0.40
CA LYS A 9 0.41 -25.22 -0.23
C LYS A 9 -0.63 -25.39 -1.32
N GLU A 10 -1.25 -24.27 -1.71
CA GLU A 10 -2.25 -24.23 -2.76
C GLU A 10 -2.13 -22.95 -3.59
N ALA A 11 -2.28 -23.08 -4.90
CA ALA A 11 -2.37 -21.94 -5.81
C ALA A 11 -3.43 -22.25 -6.87
N LYS A 12 -4.49 -21.45 -6.91
CA LYS A 12 -5.55 -21.51 -7.92
C LYS A 12 -5.77 -20.15 -8.53
N PHE A 13 -5.78 -20.12 -9.83
CA PHE A 13 -6.04 -18.93 -10.63
C PHE A 13 -7.17 -19.25 -11.59
N SER A 14 -8.24 -18.48 -11.56
CA SER A 14 -9.37 -18.67 -12.45
C SER A 14 -9.77 -17.36 -13.11
N ILE A 15 -9.99 -17.40 -14.41
CA ILE A 15 -10.53 -16.28 -15.18
C ILE A 15 -12.04 -16.48 -15.28
N TYR A 16 -12.78 -15.48 -14.84
CA TYR A 16 -14.25 -15.47 -14.90
C TYR A 16 -14.74 -14.51 -15.95
N LEU A 17 -15.64 -15.00 -16.78
CA LEU A 17 -16.44 -14.20 -17.70
C LEU A 17 -17.91 -14.33 -17.29
N THR A 18 -18.54 -13.21 -17.00
CA THR A 18 -20.00 -13.19 -16.81
C THR A 18 -20.64 -12.62 -18.08
N ASP A 19 -21.26 -13.48 -18.90
CA ASP A 19 -22.06 -13.06 -20.04
C ASP A 19 -23.53 -13.48 -19.84
N LYS A 20 -24.43 -12.48 -19.85
CA LYS A 20 -25.91 -12.70 -19.76
C LYS A 20 -26.37 -13.64 -18.64
N GLY A 21 -25.67 -13.55 -17.47
CA GLY A 21 -26.00 -14.36 -16.31
C GLY A 21 -25.48 -15.81 -16.36
N LYS A 22 -24.63 -16.13 -17.33
CA LYS A 22 -23.85 -17.36 -17.37
C LYS A 22 -22.41 -17.02 -16.97
N GLU A 23 -21.91 -17.78 -16.01
CA GLU A 23 -20.51 -17.69 -15.60
C GLU A 23 -19.71 -18.75 -16.37
N LEU A 24 -18.69 -18.30 -17.09
CA LEU A 24 -17.65 -19.16 -17.64
C LEU A 24 -16.43 -19.02 -16.76
N GLU A 25 -16.03 -20.09 -16.13
CA GLU A 25 -14.79 -20.17 -15.37
C GLU A 25 -13.74 -20.93 -16.17
N LEU A 26 -12.56 -20.33 -16.33
CA LEU A 26 -11.39 -20.95 -16.93
C LEU A 26 -10.31 -21.03 -15.86
N GLU A 27 -10.05 -22.22 -15.39
CA GLU A 27 -8.97 -22.46 -14.43
C GLU A 27 -7.62 -22.46 -15.17
N LEU A 28 -6.68 -21.66 -14.68
CA LEU A 28 -5.30 -21.65 -15.16
C LEU A 28 -4.51 -22.66 -14.34
N ASP A 29 -3.85 -23.60 -15.01
CA ASP A 29 -2.93 -24.51 -14.33
C ASP A 29 -1.80 -23.70 -13.71
N ALA A 30 -1.61 -23.82 -12.40
CA ALA A 30 -0.56 -23.12 -11.68
C ALA A 30 0.84 -23.42 -12.22
N ALA A 31 1.07 -24.62 -12.78
CA ALA A 31 2.33 -24.98 -13.42
C ALA A 31 2.64 -24.15 -14.66
N ASN A 32 1.63 -23.58 -15.32
CA ASN A 32 1.81 -22.70 -16.47
C ASN A 32 2.00 -21.23 -16.07
N VAL A 33 1.83 -20.89 -14.79
CA VAL A 33 2.05 -19.53 -14.27
C VAL A 33 3.54 -19.29 -14.07
N ALA A 34 4.14 -18.48 -14.91
CA ALA A 34 5.56 -18.15 -14.84
C ALA A 34 5.86 -17.12 -13.75
N ASP A 35 5.00 -16.10 -13.62
CA ASP A 35 5.17 -15.01 -12.65
C ASP A 35 3.81 -14.41 -12.31
N PHE A 36 3.60 -14.13 -11.03
CA PHE A 36 2.42 -13.44 -10.52
C PHE A 36 2.88 -12.45 -9.46
N ALA A 37 2.42 -11.22 -9.54
CA ALA A 37 2.76 -10.21 -8.55
C ALA A 37 1.57 -9.32 -8.22
N ILE A 38 1.44 -8.96 -6.94
CA ILE A 38 0.48 -7.98 -6.43
C ILE A 38 1.23 -6.95 -5.60
N SER A 39 0.92 -5.67 -5.81
CA SER A 39 1.50 -4.55 -5.06
C SER A 39 0.46 -3.89 -4.18
N TRP A 40 0.84 -3.67 -2.93
CA TRP A 40 0.10 -3.00 -1.87
C TRP A 40 0.90 -1.79 -1.40
N ASP A 41 0.24 -0.65 -1.21
CA ASP A 41 0.88 0.58 -0.74
C ASP A 41 -0.03 1.26 0.29
N TYR A 42 0.55 1.71 1.41
CA TYR A 42 -0.23 2.34 2.47
C TYR A 42 -0.80 3.71 2.07
N SER A 43 -0.20 4.35 1.09
CA SER A 43 -0.59 5.70 0.66
C SER A 43 -1.75 5.70 -0.35
N ASP A 44 -2.11 4.55 -0.90
CA ASP A 44 -3.20 4.42 -1.86
C ASP A 44 -4.04 3.15 -1.59
N ILE A 45 -5.34 3.27 -1.84
CA ILE A 45 -6.25 2.11 -1.83
C ILE A 45 -6.04 1.20 -3.04
N LEU A 46 -5.24 1.63 -4.02
CA LEU A 46 -4.96 0.87 -5.23
C LEU A 46 -4.18 -0.39 -4.93
N VAL A 47 -4.81 -1.53 -5.20
CA VAL A 47 -4.14 -2.82 -5.26
C VAL A 47 -4.11 -3.26 -6.72
N GLN A 48 -2.92 -3.47 -7.25
CA GLN A 48 -2.71 -3.82 -8.64
C GLN A 48 -1.66 -4.89 -8.78
N GLY A 49 -1.67 -5.57 -9.92
CA GLY A 49 -0.71 -6.59 -10.18
C GLY A 49 -0.76 -7.12 -11.61
N TYR A 50 -0.05 -8.21 -11.82
CA TYR A 50 -0.06 -8.93 -13.08
C TYR A 50 0.09 -10.43 -12.86
N ILE A 51 -0.36 -11.20 -13.84
CA ILE A 51 -0.07 -12.62 -13.99
C ILE A 51 0.51 -12.85 -15.38
N LEU A 52 1.62 -13.59 -15.43
CA LEU A 52 2.29 -14.04 -16.66
C LEU A 52 2.18 -15.55 -16.71
N PHE A 53 1.61 -16.08 -17.79
CA PHE A 53 1.43 -17.52 -17.93
C PHE A 53 1.61 -18.00 -19.38
N GLU A 54 1.95 -19.27 -19.52
CA GLU A 54 1.98 -19.95 -20.83
C GLU A 54 0.55 -20.31 -21.23
N ASP A 55 0.05 -19.68 -22.30
CA ASP A 55 -1.32 -19.85 -22.77
C ASP A 55 -1.43 -21.08 -23.71
N VAL A 56 -1.25 -22.27 -23.15
CA VAL A 56 -1.23 -23.56 -23.85
C VAL A 56 -2.54 -23.82 -24.58
N PHE A 57 -3.66 -23.40 -24.03
CA PHE A 57 -5.00 -23.65 -24.57
C PHE A 57 -5.55 -22.50 -25.38
N GLN A 58 -4.74 -21.46 -25.64
CA GLN A 58 -5.13 -20.25 -26.35
C GLN A 58 -6.39 -19.57 -25.76
N TYR A 59 -6.53 -19.62 -24.42
CA TYR A 59 -7.65 -18.99 -23.71
C TYR A 59 -7.83 -17.53 -24.06
N THR A 60 -6.71 -16.83 -24.27
CA THR A 60 -6.73 -15.41 -24.64
C THR A 60 -7.22 -15.13 -26.06
N GLU A 61 -7.40 -16.15 -26.90
CA GLU A 61 -8.06 -16.02 -28.21
C GLU A 61 -9.56 -16.26 -28.16
N ILE A 62 -9.97 -17.15 -27.26
CA ILE A 62 -11.37 -17.52 -27.06
C ILE A 62 -12.08 -16.45 -26.23
N ILE A 63 -11.36 -15.87 -25.28
CA ILE A 63 -11.88 -14.84 -24.40
C ILE A 63 -11.73 -13.49 -25.12
N PRO A 64 -12.83 -12.81 -25.46
CA PRO A 64 -12.75 -11.46 -26.01
C PRO A 64 -12.18 -10.54 -24.94
N VAL A 65 -10.90 -10.24 -25.06
CA VAL A 65 -10.17 -9.44 -24.10
C VAL A 65 -10.61 -7.99 -24.19
N GLY A 66 -11.47 -7.62 -23.29
CA GLY A 66 -11.98 -6.28 -23.12
C GLY A 66 -12.31 -6.06 -21.64
N ASN A 67 -12.60 -4.83 -21.25
CA ASN A 67 -13.00 -4.49 -19.90
C ASN A 67 -14.14 -5.41 -19.41
N GLY A 68 -13.92 -6.14 -18.33
CA GLY A 68 -14.97 -6.93 -17.69
C GLY A 68 -14.61 -8.38 -17.33
N PHE A 69 -13.37 -8.81 -17.53
CA PHE A 69 -12.92 -10.10 -17.01
C PHE A 69 -12.48 -9.97 -15.56
N ASN A 70 -12.88 -10.95 -14.78
CA ASN A 70 -12.43 -11.07 -13.41
C ASN A 70 -11.39 -12.19 -13.31
N LEU A 71 -10.30 -11.93 -12.62
CA LEU A 71 -9.32 -12.91 -12.20
C LEU A 71 -9.56 -13.20 -10.72
N LYS A 72 -9.95 -14.42 -10.41
CA LYS A 72 -10.04 -14.90 -9.03
C LYS A 72 -8.74 -15.61 -8.66
N VAL A 73 -8.19 -15.23 -7.55
CA VAL A 73 -6.93 -15.76 -7.02
C VAL A 73 -7.24 -16.38 -5.65
N SER A 74 -6.90 -17.64 -5.49
CA SER A 74 -7.02 -18.37 -4.23
C SER A 74 -5.68 -19.04 -3.94
N LEU A 75 -5.01 -18.61 -2.90
CA LEU A 75 -3.66 -19.03 -2.53
C LEU A 75 -3.64 -19.41 -1.06
N LYS A 76 -2.77 -20.37 -0.73
CA LYS A 76 -2.49 -20.75 0.64
C LYS A 76 -0.98 -20.81 0.84
N ASP A 77 -0.46 -20.03 1.79
CA ASP A 77 0.97 -20.02 2.07
C ASP A 77 1.42 -21.26 2.85
N PHE A 78 2.72 -21.41 3.01
CA PHE A 78 3.33 -22.53 3.77
C PHE A 78 2.81 -22.60 5.21
N PHE A 79 2.50 -21.44 5.83
CA PHE A 79 2.05 -21.34 7.22
C PHE A 79 0.55 -21.62 7.37
N GLY A 80 -0.18 -21.76 6.26
CA GLY A 80 -1.61 -22.08 6.24
C GLY A 80 -2.51 -20.83 6.19
N ASN A 81 -1.95 -19.65 5.96
CA ASN A 81 -2.75 -18.45 5.76
C ASN A 81 -3.35 -18.45 4.36
N ASP A 82 -4.63 -18.17 4.29
CA ASP A 82 -5.39 -18.11 3.03
C ASP A 82 -5.39 -16.69 2.46
N PHE A 83 -5.32 -16.60 1.14
CA PHE A 83 -5.52 -15.37 0.39
C PHE A 83 -6.52 -15.63 -0.74
N ASN A 84 -7.69 -14.97 -0.66
CA ASN A 84 -8.76 -15.09 -1.65
C ASN A 84 -9.15 -13.69 -2.09
N LYS A 85 -8.99 -13.38 -3.38
CA LYS A 85 -9.33 -12.07 -3.91
C LYS A 85 -9.72 -12.13 -5.38
N THR A 86 -10.65 -11.24 -5.76
CA THR A 86 -11.09 -11.07 -7.15
C THR A 86 -10.56 -9.73 -7.67
N PHE A 87 -10.02 -9.79 -8.88
CA PHE A 87 -9.46 -8.64 -9.59
C PHE A 87 -10.17 -8.46 -10.93
N VAL A 88 -10.16 -7.24 -11.44
CA VAL A 88 -10.61 -6.93 -12.80
C VAL A 88 -9.38 -6.84 -13.70
N VAL A 89 -9.38 -7.60 -14.78
CA VAL A 89 -8.33 -7.53 -15.80
C VAL A 89 -8.49 -6.25 -16.61
N THR A 90 -7.46 -5.42 -16.60
CA THR A 90 -7.45 -4.11 -17.27
C THR A 90 -6.72 -4.12 -18.59
N LYS A 91 -5.76 -5.05 -18.76
CA LYS A 91 -4.97 -5.15 -20.00
C LYS A 91 -4.51 -6.58 -20.21
N VAL A 92 -4.47 -6.98 -21.47
CA VAL A 92 -3.85 -8.24 -21.88
C VAL A 92 -2.77 -7.95 -22.91
N THR A 93 -1.61 -8.55 -22.71
CA THR A 93 -0.50 -8.50 -23.64
C THR A 93 -0.13 -9.93 -24.02
N LYS A 94 -0.02 -10.20 -25.31
CA LYS A 94 0.40 -11.49 -25.82
C LYS A 94 1.77 -11.35 -26.45
N GLN A 95 2.63 -12.33 -26.23
CA GLN A 95 3.97 -12.37 -26.79
C GLN A 95 4.31 -13.79 -27.21
N MET A 96 4.73 -13.96 -28.46
CA MET A 96 5.31 -15.22 -28.91
C MET A 96 6.77 -15.29 -28.47
N GLN A 97 7.15 -16.34 -27.80
CA GLN A 97 8.53 -16.52 -27.34
C GLN A 97 9.34 -17.33 -28.35
N GLY A 98 10.15 -16.63 -29.13
CA GLY A 98 11.21 -17.17 -30.00
C GLY A 98 10.74 -18.26 -30.95
N GLN A 99 11.61 -19.25 -31.20
CA GLN A 99 11.36 -20.37 -32.12
C GLN A 99 10.41 -21.45 -31.53
N SER A 100 10.00 -21.35 -30.28
CA SER A 100 9.27 -22.41 -29.57
C SER A 100 7.75 -22.39 -29.79
N SER A 101 7.21 -21.46 -30.57
CA SER A 101 5.75 -21.31 -30.80
C SER A 101 4.91 -21.18 -29.49
N LYS A 102 5.55 -20.94 -28.36
CA LYS A 102 4.88 -20.78 -27.09
C LYS A 102 4.27 -19.38 -26.99
N LEU A 103 2.98 -19.33 -26.75
CA LEU A 103 2.26 -18.11 -26.49
C LEU A 103 2.32 -17.78 -25.00
N ILE A 104 2.93 -16.64 -24.65
CA ILE A 104 2.92 -16.12 -23.30
C ILE A 104 1.92 -14.99 -23.23
N ALA A 105 1.02 -15.07 -22.27
CA ALA A 105 0.04 -14.04 -21.97
C ALA A 105 0.38 -13.36 -20.65
N LYS A 106 0.29 -12.03 -20.64
CA LYS A 106 0.35 -11.20 -19.45
C LYS A 106 -0.99 -10.50 -19.26
N LEU A 107 -1.62 -10.72 -18.12
CA LEU A 107 -2.81 -10.00 -17.70
C LEU A 107 -2.41 -8.99 -16.63
N ASP A 108 -2.58 -7.70 -16.89
CA ASP A 108 -2.50 -6.67 -15.86
C ASP A 108 -3.89 -6.50 -15.24
N PHE A 109 -3.96 -6.36 -13.92
CA PHE A 109 -5.23 -6.31 -13.19
C PHE A 109 -5.20 -5.31 -12.03
N VAL A 110 -6.39 -4.92 -11.61
CA VAL A 110 -6.63 -4.11 -10.42
C VAL A 110 -7.69 -4.75 -9.53
N ASP A 111 -7.71 -4.39 -8.26
CA ASP A 111 -8.74 -4.80 -7.32
C ASP A 111 -10.13 -4.42 -7.84
N ILE A 112 -11.08 -5.37 -7.77
CA ILE A 112 -12.46 -5.15 -8.20
C ILE A 112 -13.11 -3.99 -7.44
N TYR A 113 -12.80 -3.85 -6.16
CA TYR A 113 -13.32 -2.78 -5.32
C TYR A 113 -12.78 -1.41 -5.75
N TYR A 114 -11.47 -1.33 -6.03
CA TYR A 114 -10.86 -0.12 -6.61
C TYR A 114 -11.52 0.26 -7.94
N ASN A 115 -11.70 -0.73 -8.82
CA ASN A 115 -12.33 -0.51 -10.12
C ASN A 115 -13.77 0.00 -9.98
N MET A 116 -14.52 -0.51 -9.01
CA MET A 116 -15.86 -0.03 -8.70
C MET A 116 -15.83 1.44 -8.28
N LEU A 117 -14.97 1.82 -7.33
CA LEU A 117 -14.84 3.22 -6.87
C LEU A 117 -14.44 4.17 -8.01
N ALA A 118 -13.59 3.69 -8.93
CA ALA A 118 -13.13 4.48 -10.08
C ALA A 118 -14.24 4.75 -11.11
N ASN A 119 -15.23 3.85 -11.20
CA ASN A 119 -16.29 3.90 -12.22
C ASN A 119 -17.68 4.23 -11.65
N THR A 120 -17.82 4.44 -10.34
CA THR A 120 -19.09 4.82 -9.72
C THR A 120 -19.16 6.32 -9.48
N PHE A 121 -20.29 6.90 -9.82
CA PHE A 121 -20.62 8.30 -9.61
C PHE A 121 -21.82 8.39 -8.69
N LEU A 122 -21.70 9.13 -7.59
CA LEU A 122 -22.76 9.28 -6.59
C LEU A 122 -22.88 10.74 -6.22
N SER A 123 -24.13 11.23 -6.16
CA SER A 123 -24.42 12.53 -5.56
C SER A 123 -25.08 12.31 -4.21
N LYS A 124 -24.42 12.74 -3.13
CA LYS A 124 -24.91 12.55 -1.76
C LYS A 124 -24.49 13.72 -0.87
N GLY A 125 -25.44 14.26 -0.10
CA GLY A 125 -25.19 15.25 0.92
C GLY A 125 -24.98 14.57 2.29
N PHE A 126 -24.10 15.17 3.08
CA PHE A 126 -23.82 14.78 4.46
C PHE A 126 -23.92 16.00 5.36
N GLU A 127 -24.55 15.86 6.51
CA GLU A 127 -24.70 16.93 7.51
C GLU A 127 -24.22 16.43 8.87
N ASN A 128 -23.44 17.26 9.56
CA ASN A 128 -22.92 17.00 10.90
C ASN A 128 -22.22 15.63 11.06
N LYS A 129 -21.48 15.21 10.02
CA LYS A 129 -20.68 13.99 10.03
C LYS A 129 -19.19 14.27 10.07
N LYS A 130 -18.42 13.40 10.71
CA LYS A 130 -16.96 13.44 10.66
C LYS A 130 -16.46 13.03 9.28
N SER A 131 -15.29 13.51 8.89
CA SER A 131 -14.65 13.14 7.61
C SER A 131 -14.45 11.63 7.47
N THR A 132 -14.09 10.95 8.55
CA THR A 132 -13.96 9.48 8.61
C THR A 132 -15.28 8.76 8.37
N GLU A 133 -16.40 9.27 8.89
CA GLU A 133 -17.74 8.70 8.66
C GLU A 133 -18.21 8.91 7.22
N ILE A 134 -17.85 10.04 6.61
CA ILE A 134 -18.15 10.30 5.20
C ILE A 134 -17.38 9.31 4.32
N LEU A 135 -16.08 9.10 4.60
CA LEU A 135 -15.29 8.10 3.88
C LEU A 135 -15.82 6.69 4.05
N GLU A 136 -16.21 6.32 5.27
CA GLU A 136 -16.82 5.02 5.56
C GLU A 136 -18.09 4.79 4.73
N ASP A 137 -18.96 5.80 4.67
CA ASP A 137 -20.19 5.73 3.87
C ASP A 137 -19.89 5.58 2.36
N ILE A 138 -18.85 6.25 1.85
CA ILE A 138 -18.40 6.10 0.45
C ILE A 138 -17.89 4.68 0.21
N LEU A 139 -17.06 4.17 1.10
CA LEU A 139 -16.49 2.83 0.98
C LEU A 139 -17.57 1.76 1.07
N LYS A 140 -18.56 1.91 1.94
CA LYS A 140 -19.69 0.96 2.06
C LYS A 140 -20.56 0.86 0.81
N THR A 141 -20.48 1.81 -0.11
CA THR A 141 -21.19 1.73 -1.40
C THR A 141 -20.78 0.49 -2.20
N GLY A 142 -19.54 0.01 -2.04
CA GLY A 142 -19.01 -1.18 -2.71
C GLY A 142 -18.78 -2.39 -1.81
N GLU A 143 -19.28 -2.36 -0.57
CA GLU A 143 -19.03 -3.41 0.42
C GLU A 143 -19.35 -4.83 -0.06
N LYS A 144 -20.36 -4.98 -0.91
CA LYS A 144 -20.75 -6.25 -1.52
C LYS A 144 -19.69 -6.89 -2.44
N LEU A 145 -18.71 -6.09 -2.88
CA LEU A 145 -17.59 -6.56 -3.71
C LEU A 145 -16.38 -6.97 -2.90
N LEU A 146 -16.38 -6.69 -1.60
CA LEU A 146 -15.36 -7.16 -0.70
C LEU A 146 -15.61 -8.65 -0.37
N PRO A 147 -14.54 -9.43 -0.14
CA PRO A 147 -14.70 -10.78 0.40
C PRO A 147 -15.52 -10.75 1.70
N ASP A 148 -16.31 -11.78 1.96
CA ASP A 148 -17.21 -11.86 3.14
C ASP A 148 -16.50 -11.66 4.48
N SER A 149 -15.20 -11.96 4.53
CA SER A 149 -14.35 -11.74 5.72
C SER A 149 -13.79 -10.33 5.84
N SER A 150 -13.95 -9.49 4.81
CA SER A 150 -13.36 -8.15 4.79
C SER A 150 -14.17 -7.18 5.63
N LYS A 151 -13.46 -6.30 6.34
CA LYS A 151 -14.06 -5.28 7.22
C LYS A 151 -13.57 -3.90 6.84
N ILE A 152 -14.47 -2.93 6.94
CA ILE A 152 -14.10 -1.51 6.91
C ILE A 152 -13.93 -1.06 8.36
N GLU A 153 -12.72 -0.70 8.72
CA GLU A 153 -12.34 -0.30 10.07
C GLU A 153 -12.06 1.21 10.09
N VAL A 154 -12.56 1.88 11.11
CA VAL A 154 -12.38 3.32 11.27
C VAL A 154 -11.64 3.58 12.57
N VAL A 155 -10.45 4.18 12.47
CA VAL A 155 -9.74 4.69 13.64
C VAL A 155 -10.37 6.01 14.05
N LYS A 156 -10.80 6.09 15.30
CA LYS A 156 -11.49 7.29 15.84
C LYS A 156 -10.63 8.53 15.64
N SER A 157 -11.23 9.55 15.06
CA SER A 157 -10.66 10.88 14.91
C SER A 157 -11.23 11.81 15.97
N ASP A 158 -10.39 12.72 16.47
CA ASP A 158 -10.80 13.76 17.43
C ASP A 158 -11.35 15.01 16.71
N GLU A 159 -11.57 14.90 15.39
CA GLU A 159 -12.07 15.99 14.57
C GLU A 159 -13.50 16.39 14.89
N GLU A 160 -13.79 17.68 14.75
CA GLU A 160 -15.15 18.19 14.81
C GLU A 160 -15.96 17.73 13.58
N PRO A 161 -17.27 17.46 13.76
CA PRO A 161 -18.14 17.15 12.63
C PRO A 161 -18.17 18.27 11.59
N ILE A 162 -18.19 17.88 10.34
CA ILE A 162 -18.34 18.79 9.19
C ILE A 162 -19.80 19.18 9.11
N LYS A 163 -20.12 20.48 9.16
CA LYS A 163 -21.49 20.97 9.13
C LYS A 163 -22.24 20.53 7.89
N GLN A 164 -21.59 20.62 6.73
CA GLN A 164 -22.15 20.18 5.46
C GLN A 164 -21.06 19.77 4.49
N TYR A 165 -21.21 18.61 3.87
CA TYR A 165 -20.35 18.12 2.80
C TYR A 165 -21.20 17.52 1.68
N VAL A 166 -20.85 17.78 0.43
CA VAL A 166 -21.57 17.27 -0.74
C VAL A 166 -20.59 16.53 -1.63
N VAL A 167 -20.81 15.23 -1.78
CA VAL A 167 -20.16 14.40 -2.80
C VAL A 167 -20.78 14.78 -4.15
N LYS A 168 -19.94 15.19 -5.07
CA LYS A 168 -20.38 15.68 -6.38
C LYS A 168 -20.55 14.52 -7.35
N GLY A 169 -21.75 14.36 -7.92
CA GLY A 169 -21.99 13.34 -8.93
C GLY A 169 -21.25 13.54 -10.27
N SER A 170 -20.45 14.59 -10.39
CA SER A 170 -19.64 14.89 -11.57
C SER A 170 -18.27 14.22 -11.60
N GLN A 171 -17.88 13.57 -10.52
CA GLN A 171 -16.60 12.84 -10.43
C GLN A 171 -16.80 11.47 -9.79
N SER A 172 -15.84 10.56 -10.04
CA SER A 172 -15.90 9.19 -9.48
C SER A 172 -15.72 9.20 -7.97
N LEU A 173 -16.25 8.17 -7.29
CA LEU A 173 -16.09 7.99 -5.85
C LEU A 173 -14.62 7.91 -5.44
N LEU A 174 -13.77 7.31 -6.26
CA LEU A 174 -12.32 7.26 -6.01
C LEU A 174 -11.71 8.67 -5.94
N LYS A 175 -12.12 9.56 -6.84
CA LYS A 175 -11.62 10.94 -6.85
C LYS A 175 -12.12 11.72 -5.65
N GLU A 176 -13.40 11.54 -5.27
CA GLU A 176 -13.96 12.12 -4.05
C GLU A 176 -13.24 11.60 -2.80
N LEU A 177 -12.98 10.30 -2.73
CA LEU A 177 -12.25 9.67 -1.64
C LEU A 177 -10.87 10.33 -1.48
N ARG A 178 -10.10 10.42 -2.56
CA ARG A 178 -8.77 11.06 -2.54
C ARG A 178 -8.83 12.54 -2.16
N GLN A 179 -9.88 13.23 -2.58
CA GLN A 179 -10.08 14.62 -2.19
C GLN A 179 -10.35 14.75 -0.69
N ILE A 180 -11.23 13.93 -0.11
CA ILE A 180 -11.51 13.93 1.33
C ILE A 180 -10.25 13.56 2.12
N GLN A 181 -9.52 12.54 1.68
CA GLN A 181 -8.25 12.16 2.30
C GLN A 181 -7.28 13.33 2.37
N ALA A 182 -7.11 14.04 1.25
CA ALA A 182 -6.23 15.20 1.18
C ALA A 182 -6.72 16.37 2.06
N GLU A 183 -8.03 16.67 2.02
CA GLU A 183 -8.61 17.80 2.76
C GLU A 183 -8.60 17.60 4.28
N TYR A 184 -8.70 16.37 4.75
CA TYR A 184 -8.85 16.04 6.18
C TYR A 184 -7.73 15.20 6.74
N ASN A 185 -6.61 15.06 6.03
CA ASN A 185 -5.42 14.31 6.46
C ASN A 185 -5.72 12.86 6.82
N LEU A 186 -6.49 12.20 6.00
CA LEU A 186 -6.86 10.83 6.18
C LEU A 186 -6.08 9.91 5.24
N LEU A 187 -5.87 8.70 5.67
CA LEU A 187 -5.42 7.58 4.84
C LEU A 187 -6.52 6.54 4.77
N THR A 188 -6.58 5.86 3.64
CA THR A 188 -7.38 4.64 3.47
C THR A 188 -6.43 3.54 3.05
N VAL A 189 -6.17 2.62 3.95
CA VAL A 189 -5.20 1.55 3.77
C VAL A 189 -5.95 0.27 3.43
N SER A 190 -5.70 -0.28 2.25
CA SER A 190 -6.26 -1.56 1.84
C SER A 190 -5.32 -2.68 2.25
N ASN A 191 -5.72 -3.47 3.23
CA ASN A 191 -5.09 -4.71 3.61
C ASN A 191 -5.78 -5.92 2.97
N ARG A 192 -5.28 -7.11 3.21
CA ARG A 192 -5.81 -8.34 2.60
C ARG A 192 -7.26 -8.61 2.99
N SER A 193 -7.61 -8.37 4.25
CA SER A 193 -8.92 -8.65 4.83
C SER A 193 -9.62 -7.42 5.40
N SER A 194 -9.03 -6.24 5.29
CA SER A 194 -9.64 -5.01 5.81
C SER A 194 -9.27 -3.78 5.02
N ILE A 195 -10.13 -2.79 5.07
CA ILE A 195 -9.83 -1.43 4.64
C ILE A 195 -9.90 -0.56 5.88
N THR A 196 -8.79 0.08 6.22
CA THR A 196 -8.69 0.90 7.43
C THR A 196 -8.65 2.37 7.06
N ILE A 197 -9.56 3.16 7.64
CA ILE A 197 -9.57 4.62 7.55
C ILE A 197 -8.93 5.19 8.81
N LEU A 198 -7.92 6.03 8.65
CA LEU A 198 -7.20 6.62 9.77
C LEU A 198 -6.67 8.02 9.50
N PRO A 199 -6.63 8.89 10.52
CA PRO A 199 -5.88 10.13 10.46
C PRO A 199 -4.37 9.88 10.34
N THR A 200 -3.66 10.67 9.55
CA THR A 200 -2.21 10.51 9.32
C THR A 200 -1.38 10.61 10.60
N ASN A 201 -1.84 11.38 11.59
CA ASN A 201 -1.19 11.51 12.89
C ASN A 201 -1.44 10.33 13.84
N LYS A 202 -2.28 9.37 13.45
CA LYS A 202 -2.62 8.18 14.25
C LYS A 202 -2.08 6.88 13.65
N ILE A 203 -1.10 6.94 12.75
CA ILE A 203 -0.47 5.76 12.15
C ILE A 203 0.06 4.81 13.24
N SER A 204 0.67 5.35 14.29
CA SER A 204 1.16 4.55 15.42
C SER A 204 0.06 3.81 16.20
N SER A 205 -1.19 4.27 16.11
CA SER A 205 -2.35 3.66 16.79
C SER A 205 -3.00 2.53 15.98
N CYS A 206 -2.62 2.36 14.72
CA CYS A 206 -3.17 1.35 13.81
C CYS A 206 -2.47 0.01 13.91
N SER A 207 -1.34 -0.03 14.58
CA SER A 207 -0.70 -1.31 14.84
C SER A 207 -1.62 -2.09 15.78
N PRO A 208 -2.19 -3.23 15.36
CA PRO A 208 -2.88 -4.07 16.31
C PRO A 208 -1.92 -4.38 17.46
N ASP A 209 -2.46 -4.45 18.68
CA ASP A 209 -1.72 -4.92 19.85
C ASP A 209 -1.30 -6.38 19.60
N PHE A 210 -0.31 -6.57 18.78
CA PHE A 210 0.34 -7.86 18.67
C PHE A 210 1.10 -8.09 19.98
N THR A 211 0.80 -9.19 20.64
CA THR A 211 1.53 -9.70 21.79
C THR A 211 2.98 -10.08 21.49
N GLY A 212 3.55 -9.53 20.44
CA GLY A 212 4.93 -9.68 20.01
C GLY A 212 5.21 -8.88 18.75
N ILE A 213 6.25 -8.06 18.78
CA ILE A 213 6.74 -7.37 17.58
C ILE A 213 7.49 -8.39 16.73
N SER A 214 7.05 -8.58 15.49
CA SER A 214 7.77 -9.40 14.51
C SER A 214 9.16 -8.82 14.25
N VAL A 215 10.19 -9.65 14.34
CA VAL A 215 11.59 -9.23 14.14
C VAL A 215 12.08 -9.73 12.81
N PHE A 216 12.27 -8.84 11.86
CA PHE A 216 12.96 -9.13 10.61
C PHE A 216 14.47 -9.10 10.83
N SER A 217 15.15 -10.17 10.46
CA SER A 217 16.60 -10.28 10.65
C SER A 217 17.27 -11.10 9.54
N PRO A 218 18.44 -10.68 9.03
CA PRO A 218 19.29 -11.47 8.15
C PRO A 218 20.10 -12.53 8.91
N ASN A 219 19.90 -12.69 10.23
CA ASN A 219 20.63 -13.66 11.01
C ASN A 219 20.24 -15.10 10.62
N PRO A 220 21.18 -16.00 10.31
CA PRO A 220 20.91 -17.39 9.96
C PRO A 220 20.08 -18.17 10.99
N THR A 221 20.05 -17.76 12.26
CA THR A 221 19.17 -18.37 13.27
C THR A 221 17.69 -18.24 12.93
N TYR A 222 17.34 -17.29 12.07
CA TYR A 222 15.98 -17.05 11.57
C TYR A 222 15.71 -17.71 10.21
N GLU A 223 16.65 -18.44 9.62
CA GLU A 223 16.55 -19.03 8.26
C GLU A 223 15.24 -19.79 8.02
N TYR A 224 14.72 -20.43 9.07
CA TYR A 224 13.45 -21.17 9.04
C TYR A 224 12.24 -20.33 9.46
N SER A 225 12.39 -19.01 9.62
CA SER A 225 11.34 -18.08 10.00
C SER A 225 10.81 -17.34 8.77
N PRO A 226 9.50 -17.00 8.72
CA PRO A 226 8.97 -16.09 7.71
C PRO A 226 9.55 -14.67 7.80
N PHE A 227 10.23 -14.37 8.90
CA PHE A 227 10.88 -13.09 9.16
C PHE A 227 12.38 -13.08 8.80
N PHE A 228 12.88 -14.15 8.19
CA PHE A 228 14.25 -14.19 7.70
C PHE A 228 14.41 -13.28 6.51
N VAL A 229 15.34 -12.34 6.61
CA VAL A 229 15.66 -11.38 5.57
C VAL A 229 16.76 -11.94 4.68
N LYS A 230 16.42 -12.28 3.45
CA LYS A 230 17.35 -12.79 2.43
C LYS A 230 18.28 -11.69 1.93
N THR A 231 17.68 -10.57 1.60
CA THR A 231 18.39 -9.36 1.15
C THR A 231 17.73 -8.14 1.76
N PHE A 232 18.50 -7.07 1.96
CA PHE A 232 17.94 -5.80 2.34
C PHE A 232 18.70 -4.64 1.69
N ASP A 233 17.95 -3.59 1.34
CA ASP A 233 18.46 -2.36 0.77
C ASP A 233 18.04 -1.18 1.65
N VAL A 234 18.99 -0.32 2.01
CA VAL A 234 18.67 0.95 2.64
C VAL A 234 18.20 1.90 1.54
N LEU A 235 16.91 2.18 1.54
CA LEU A 235 16.29 3.05 0.56
C LEU A 235 16.52 4.50 0.99
N GLY A 236 17.43 5.18 0.28
CA GLY A 236 17.60 6.62 0.43
C GLY A 236 16.34 7.34 -0.06
N ASN A 237 15.65 8.03 0.83
CA ASN A 237 14.66 8.98 0.37
C ASN A 237 15.40 10.18 -0.25
N ASN A 238 15.25 10.38 -1.57
CA ASN A 238 15.84 11.54 -2.26
C ASN A 238 15.39 12.89 -1.66
N SER A 239 14.25 12.90 -0.97
CA SER A 239 13.80 14.05 -0.18
C SER A 239 14.78 14.42 0.94
N PHE A 240 15.52 13.44 1.50
CA PHE A 240 16.58 13.69 2.48
C PHE A 240 17.73 14.48 1.92
N ASN A 241 18.22 14.05 0.75
CA ASN A 241 19.38 14.67 0.12
C ASN A 241 19.09 16.09 -0.38
N HIS A 242 17.82 16.46 -0.51
CA HIS A 242 17.42 17.74 -1.09
C HIS A 242 16.71 18.67 -0.09
N ASN A 243 16.73 18.34 1.21
CA ASN A 243 16.06 19.17 2.22
C ASN A 243 14.57 19.47 1.92
N ILE A 244 13.92 18.61 1.09
CA ILE A 244 12.57 18.85 0.60
C ILE A 244 11.51 18.38 1.60
N ILE A 245 11.91 17.59 2.61
CA ILE A 245 10.97 16.94 3.52
C ILE A 245 10.17 17.97 4.31
N LEU A 246 10.81 19.05 4.70
CA LEU A 246 10.21 20.05 5.57
C LEU A 246 10.55 21.47 5.10
N PRO A 247 10.05 21.89 3.93
CA PRO A 247 10.20 23.30 3.60
C PRO A 247 9.47 24.10 4.69
N LYS A 248 10.14 25.11 5.24
CA LYS A 248 9.41 26.15 5.98
C LYS A 248 8.29 26.62 5.09
N CYS A 249 7.04 26.33 5.43
CA CYS A 249 5.91 26.76 4.65
C CYS A 249 4.96 27.58 5.49
N LYS A 250 4.29 28.51 4.83
CA LYS A 250 3.26 29.34 5.44
C LYS A 250 1.93 28.95 4.79
N THR A 251 1.01 28.47 5.59
CA THR A 251 -0.34 28.21 5.14
C THR A 251 -1.26 29.33 5.55
N PHE A 252 -2.20 29.67 4.69
CA PHE A 252 -3.21 30.68 4.94
C PHE A 252 -4.58 30.04 5.00
N ASN A 253 -5.31 30.32 6.06
CA ASN A 253 -6.70 29.92 6.15
C ASN A 253 -7.58 31.18 6.15
N VAL A 254 -8.59 31.18 5.30
CA VAL A 254 -9.58 32.26 5.23
C VAL A 254 -10.86 31.78 5.87
N THR A 255 -11.09 32.17 7.11
CA THR A 255 -12.32 31.86 7.84
C THR A 255 -12.99 33.17 8.26
N ASN A 256 -14.27 33.35 7.93
CA ASN A 256 -15.05 34.50 8.37
C ASN A 256 -14.39 35.88 8.08
N LYS A 257 -13.85 36.05 6.87
CA LYS A 257 -13.13 37.27 6.46
C LYS A 257 -11.81 37.54 7.22
N LYS A 258 -11.35 36.61 8.03
CA LYS A 258 -10.01 36.66 8.66
C LYS A 258 -9.05 35.75 7.92
N ILE A 259 -7.87 36.25 7.60
CA ILE A 259 -6.76 35.47 7.09
C ILE A 259 -5.92 35.07 8.29
N THR A 260 -5.91 33.79 8.60
CA THR A 260 -4.98 33.23 9.61
C THR A 260 -3.78 32.63 8.90
N LYS A 261 -2.59 32.99 9.34
CA LYS A 261 -1.32 32.48 8.85
C LYS A 261 -0.78 31.47 9.87
N LYS A 262 -0.42 30.28 9.42
CA LYS A 262 0.31 29.31 10.24
C LYS A 262 1.65 29.05 9.58
N GLU A 263 2.72 29.15 10.35
CA GLU A 263 4.07 28.81 9.94
C GLU A 263 4.37 27.38 10.40
N HIS A 264 4.82 26.55 9.48
CA HIS A 264 5.17 25.17 9.76
C HIS A 264 6.69 25.06 9.66
N SER A 265 7.33 24.85 10.79
CA SER A 265 8.75 24.49 10.89
C SER A 265 8.86 23.47 12.02
N ASP A 266 9.50 22.33 11.75
CA ASP A 266 9.78 21.36 12.79
C ASP A 266 11.29 21.23 12.95
N GLU A 267 11.81 21.96 13.93
CA GLU A 267 13.25 21.93 14.28
C GLU A 267 13.64 20.58 14.90
N THR A 268 12.68 19.88 15.53
CA THR A 268 12.92 18.58 16.17
C THR A 268 13.17 17.49 15.14
N ALA A 269 12.41 17.46 14.06
CA ALA A 269 12.61 16.49 12.98
C ALA A 269 13.96 16.74 12.28
N HIS A 270 14.37 18.01 12.10
CA HIS A 270 15.68 18.34 11.57
C HIS A 270 16.82 17.87 12.47
N SER A 271 16.69 17.99 13.79
CA SER A 271 17.71 17.54 14.75
C SER A 271 17.83 16.01 14.76
N ASN A 272 16.71 15.29 14.71
CA ASN A 272 16.68 13.82 14.68
C ASN A 272 17.28 13.25 13.40
N LEU A 273 17.27 13.99 12.31
CA LEU A 273 17.86 13.61 11.03
C LEU A 273 19.35 14.00 10.93
N GLY A 274 19.94 14.61 11.97
CA GLY A 274 21.31 15.12 11.93
C GLY A 274 21.51 16.24 10.92
N LEU A 275 20.42 16.82 10.41
CA LEU A 275 20.44 17.92 9.46
C LEU A 275 20.37 19.24 10.24
N SER A 276 21.51 19.84 10.52
CA SER A 276 21.53 21.24 10.92
C SER A 276 21.37 22.09 9.68
N SER A 277 20.20 22.62 9.38
CA SER A 277 20.15 23.75 8.48
C SER A 277 18.79 24.35 8.21
N THR A 278 18.73 25.63 8.27
CA THR A 278 17.93 26.53 7.48
C THR A 278 18.24 26.34 6.00
N LEU A 279 17.26 25.90 5.22
CA LEU A 279 17.33 25.94 3.77
C LEU A 279 17.31 27.39 3.31
N THR A 280 18.43 27.88 2.90
CA THR A 280 18.52 29.05 2.05
C THR A 280 18.47 28.59 0.60
N MET A 281 17.50 29.05 -0.17
CA MET A 281 17.52 28.91 -1.62
C MET A 281 18.76 29.66 -2.17
N LYS A 282 19.25 29.23 -3.34
CA LYS A 282 20.44 29.77 -3.99
C LYS A 282 20.42 31.29 -4.22
N ASP A 283 19.25 31.90 -4.10
CA ASP A 283 18.99 33.34 -4.25
C ASP A 283 18.77 34.08 -2.89
N GLY A 284 18.94 33.38 -1.76
CA GLY A 284 18.74 33.96 -0.44
C GLY A 284 17.28 34.19 -0.06
N THR A 285 16.31 33.78 -0.90
CA THR A 285 14.90 33.85 -0.57
C THR A 285 14.47 32.62 0.20
N GLU A 286 13.80 32.81 1.35
CA GLU A 286 13.08 31.72 2.01
C GLU A 286 12.02 31.20 1.05
N GLY A 287 12.08 29.91 0.71
CA GLY A 287 11.11 29.28 -0.19
C GLY A 287 9.70 29.32 0.36
N LEU A 288 9.00 30.40 0.11
CA LEU A 288 7.63 30.61 0.51
C LEU A 288 6.72 29.86 -0.49
N LYS A 289 6.37 28.61 -0.19
CA LYS A 289 5.27 27.96 -0.91
C LYS A 289 3.96 28.40 -0.29
N ILE A 290 3.22 29.24 -1.00
CA ILE A 290 1.84 29.59 -0.62
C ILE A 290 0.93 28.48 -1.11
N TYR A 291 0.39 27.71 -0.17
CA TYR A 291 -0.66 26.74 -0.47
C TYR A 291 -2.00 27.36 -0.13
N PRO A 292 -2.92 27.53 -1.09
CA PRO A 292 -4.27 28.04 -0.85
C PRO A 292 -5.15 27.02 -0.09
N TYR A 293 -4.56 25.98 0.46
CA TYR A 293 -5.24 24.85 1.08
C TYR A 293 -5.34 25.00 2.60
N LYS A 294 -6.29 24.28 3.21
CA LYS A 294 -6.44 24.17 4.66
C LYS A 294 -5.12 23.71 5.30
N HIS A 295 -4.84 24.16 6.52
CA HIS A 295 -3.65 23.74 7.28
C HIS A 295 -3.52 22.22 7.37
N SER A 296 -4.65 21.53 7.43
CA SER A 296 -4.75 20.08 7.49
C SER A 296 -4.02 19.35 6.35
N ILE A 297 -4.13 19.83 5.11
CA ILE A 297 -3.48 19.17 3.96
C ILE A 297 -1.97 19.14 4.10
N PHE A 298 -1.40 20.22 4.62
CA PHE A 298 0.04 20.30 4.84
C PHE A 298 0.49 19.32 5.92
N GLU A 299 -0.27 19.22 7.03
CA GLU A 299 0.02 18.29 8.12
C GLU A 299 -0.01 16.83 7.63
N GLY A 300 -0.94 16.48 6.72
CA GLY A 300 -1.00 15.14 6.12
C GLY A 300 0.20 14.83 5.26
N ILE A 301 0.58 15.75 4.38
CA ILE A 301 1.78 15.60 3.53
C ILE A 301 3.03 15.49 4.40
N TYR A 302 3.10 16.28 5.47
CA TYR A 302 4.20 16.26 6.41
C TYR A 302 4.32 14.89 7.11
N ASN A 303 3.23 14.40 7.70
CA ASN A 303 3.22 13.14 8.45
C ASN A 303 3.58 11.94 7.57
N THR A 304 3.08 11.89 6.33
CA THR A 304 3.41 10.81 5.40
C THR A 304 4.88 10.86 4.97
N ARG A 305 5.41 12.03 4.65
CA ARG A 305 6.83 12.19 4.30
C ARG A 305 7.76 11.92 5.47
N LEU A 306 7.35 12.30 6.68
CA LEU A 306 8.10 12.00 7.89
C LEU A 306 8.20 10.50 8.11
N LEU A 307 7.11 9.75 7.94
CA LEU A 307 7.12 8.29 8.04
C LEU A 307 8.08 7.66 7.02
N GLU A 308 8.12 8.18 5.80
CA GLU A 308 8.99 7.66 4.75
C GLU A 308 10.44 8.16 4.84
N SER A 309 10.76 8.94 5.85
CA SER A 309 12.08 9.59 5.96
C SER A 309 13.23 8.59 6.10
N SER A 310 12.98 7.42 6.67
CA SER A 310 13.95 6.32 6.74
C SER A 310 13.25 5.02 6.31
N SER A 311 13.67 4.45 5.22
CA SER A 311 13.04 3.24 4.66
C SER A 311 14.08 2.16 4.33
N ILE A 312 13.66 0.91 4.49
CA ILE A 312 14.44 -0.28 4.16
C ILE A 312 13.56 -1.17 3.29
N GLY A 313 14.09 -1.59 2.15
CA GLY A 313 13.52 -2.66 1.35
C GLY A 313 14.07 -4.00 1.81
N ILE A 314 13.23 -4.97 2.08
CA ILE A 314 13.62 -6.31 2.51
C ILE A 314 12.97 -7.37 1.64
N GLU A 315 13.73 -8.40 1.29
CA GLU A 315 13.21 -9.60 0.65
C GLU A 315 13.10 -10.72 1.70
N VAL A 316 11.90 -11.27 1.82
CA VAL A 316 11.56 -12.29 2.83
C VAL A 316 10.78 -13.45 2.20
N ASN A 317 10.59 -14.51 2.97
CA ASN A 317 9.69 -15.59 2.61
C ASN A 317 8.25 -15.08 2.60
N GLY A 318 7.45 -15.56 1.64
CA GLY A 318 6.07 -15.11 1.48
C GLY A 318 5.18 -15.56 2.64
N MET A 319 4.42 -14.62 3.21
CA MET A 319 3.45 -14.89 4.26
C MET A 319 2.26 -13.92 4.13
N PHE A 320 1.05 -14.48 3.98
CA PHE A 320 -0.16 -13.65 3.79
C PHE A 320 -0.66 -12.94 5.05
N SER A 321 -0.04 -13.15 6.20
CA SER A 321 -0.37 -12.42 7.44
C SER A 321 0.37 -11.07 7.58
N HIS A 322 1.31 -10.75 6.70
CA HIS A 322 1.90 -9.40 6.69
C HIS A 322 0.88 -8.37 6.17
N ASN A 323 0.72 -7.28 6.93
CA ASN A 323 -0.23 -6.22 6.62
C ASN A 323 0.46 -4.86 6.59
N LEU A 324 -0.08 -3.94 5.79
CA LEU A 324 0.35 -2.54 5.78
C LEU A 324 0.13 -1.90 7.15
N LEU A 325 1.03 -1.00 7.51
CA LEU A 325 1.12 -0.32 8.80
C LEU A 325 1.33 -1.24 10.01
N GLN A 326 1.58 -2.52 9.79
CA GLN A 326 2.02 -3.42 10.85
C GLN A 326 3.36 -2.94 11.41
N LYS A 327 3.43 -2.83 12.75
CA LYS A 327 4.65 -2.48 13.47
C LYS A 327 5.59 -3.67 13.52
N VAL A 328 6.84 -3.45 13.11
CA VAL A 328 7.86 -4.50 13.03
C VAL A 328 9.18 -3.98 13.54
N LYS A 329 10.05 -4.87 13.98
CA LYS A 329 11.43 -4.54 14.35
C LYS A 329 12.37 -5.05 13.26
N PHE A 330 13.34 -4.25 12.86
CA PHE A 330 14.45 -4.70 12.03
C PHE A 330 15.72 -4.80 12.89
N ASP A 331 16.37 -5.95 12.82
CA ASP A 331 17.62 -6.21 13.53
C ASP A 331 18.64 -6.82 12.56
N SER A 332 19.56 -6.00 12.09
CA SER A 332 20.59 -6.42 11.15
C SER A 332 21.63 -7.36 11.73
N ASN A 333 21.69 -7.49 13.05
CA ASN A 333 22.59 -8.33 13.84
C ASN A 333 23.93 -8.58 13.15
N SER A 334 24.79 -7.56 13.14
CA SER A 334 26.10 -7.69 12.52
C SER A 334 26.86 -8.85 13.17
N THR A 335 27.22 -9.86 12.38
CA THR A 335 28.11 -10.96 12.81
C THR A 335 29.51 -10.47 13.12
N ILE A 336 29.84 -9.23 12.72
CA ILE A 336 31.13 -8.61 12.99
C ILE A 336 31.10 -8.04 14.41
N GLU A 337 31.80 -8.68 15.34
CA GLU A 337 31.82 -8.29 16.76
C GLU A 337 32.12 -6.79 16.99
N LYS A 338 33.00 -6.20 16.15
CA LYS A 338 33.34 -4.77 16.22
C LYS A 338 32.20 -3.84 15.84
N LEU A 339 31.16 -4.34 15.14
CA LEU A 339 29.99 -3.59 14.70
C LEU A 339 28.73 -3.92 15.50
N LYS A 340 28.79 -4.92 16.40
CA LYS A 340 27.68 -5.22 17.31
C LYS A 340 27.27 -3.97 18.06
N GLY A 341 26.03 -3.55 17.88
CA GLY A 341 25.49 -2.34 18.51
C GLY A 341 25.93 -1.02 17.88
N LYS A 342 26.70 -1.02 16.79
CA LYS A 342 27.18 0.22 16.13
C LYS A 342 26.45 0.56 14.82
N MET A 343 25.37 -0.12 14.49
CA MET A 343 24.48 0.25 13.36
C MET A 343 23.11 0.74 13.85
N PRO A 344 23.06 1.78 14.72
CA PRO A 344 21.78 2.25 15.27
C PRO A 344 20.86 2.85 14.21
N PHE A 345 21.41 3.28 13.07
CA PHE A 345 20.61 3.92 12.01
C PHE A 345 19.79 2.93 11.16
N VAL A 346 20.08 1.63 11.20
CA VAL A 346 19.34 0.60 10.46
C VAL A 346 18.44 -0.19 11.40
N ASN A 347 18.92 -0.50 12.61
CA ASN A 347 18.14 -1.26 13.59
C ASN A 347 17.06 -0.37 14.21
N GLY A 348 15.92 -0.94 14.52
CA GLY A 348 14.85 -0.20 15.20
C GLY A 348 13.47 -0.67 14.85
N THR A 349 12.49 0.13 15.22
CA THR A 349 11.07 -0.12 14.99
C THR A 349 10.60 0.61 13.75
N TYR A 350 9.89 -0.11 12.90
CA TYR A 350 9.39 0.35 11.61
C TYR A 350 7.91 0.00 11.44
N TYR A 351 7.30 0.55 10.41
CA TYR A 351 5.98 0.18 9.90
C TYR A 351 6.10 -0.35 8.49
N ILE A 352 5.35 -1.38 8.16
CA ILE A 352 5.28 -1.89 6.78
C ILE A 352 4.52 -0.87 5.94
N THR A 353 5.18 -0.27 4.95
CA THR A 353 4.58 0.75 4.08
C THR A 353 4.26 0.25 2.69
N LYS A 354 4.95 -0.80 2.23
CA LYS A 354 4.68 -1.43 0.94
C LYS A 354 4.91 -2.92 1.01
N ILE A 355 4.09 -3.67 0.32
CA ILE A 355 4.25 -5.12 0.15
C ILE A 355 4.11 -5.43 -1.34
N ILE A 356 5.04 -6.20 -1.88
CA ILE A 356 4.91 -6.82 -3.19
C ILE A 356 4.94 -8.33 -2.97
N ASP A 357 3.79 -8.96 -3.16
CA ASP A 357 3.67 -10.41 -3.19
C ASP A 357 4.12 -10.91 -4.55
N ARG A 358 5.00 -11.88 -4.61
CA ARG A 358 5.46 -12.46 -5.88
C ARG A 358 5.48 -13.97 -5.81
N ILE A 359 4.88 -14.60 -6.82
CA ILE A 359 4.86 -16.05 -6.99
C ILE A 359 5.54 -16.36 -8.31
N ILE A 360 6.58 -17.19 -8.27
CA ILE A 360 7.37 -17.60 -9.42
C ILE A 360 7.12 -19.09 -9.68
N GLY A 361 6.93 -19.45 -10.94
CA GLY A 361 6.69 -20.83 -11.35
C GLY A 361 5.46 -21.45 -10.68
N GLY A 362 4.45 -20.64 -10.38
CA GLY A 362 3.17 -21.05 -9.78
C GLY A 362 3.25 -21.57 -8.34
N SER A 363 4.43 -21.67 -7.74
CA SER A 363 4.59 -22.32 -6.42
C SER A 363 5.52 -21.60 -5.45
N ILE A 364 6.54 -20.88 -5.94
CA ILE A 364 7.53 -20.22 -5.08
C ILE A 364 7.01 -18.85 -4.69
N PHE A 365 6.73 -18.64 -3.42
CA PHE A 365 6.18 -17.41 -2.88
C PHE A 365 7.23 -16.64 -2.09
N GLY A 366 7.51 -15.42 -2.52
CA GLY A 366 8.35 -14.44 -1.84
C GLY A 366 7.65 -13.11 -1.68
N GLN A 367 8.15 -12.29 -0.78
CA GLN A 367 7.67 -10.92 -0.59
C GLN A 367 8.84 -9.94 -0.60
N TYR A 368 8.61 -8.82 -1.31
CA TYR A 368 9.43 -7.63 -1.12
C TYR A 368 8.63 -6.65 -0.28
N ILE A 369 9.16 -6.31 0.89
CA ILE A 369 8.49 -5.45 1.87
C ILE A 369 9.31 -4.17 2.04
N THR A 370 8.68 -3.01 1.94
CA THR A 370 9.28 -1.75 2.37
C THR A 370 8.80 -1.46 3.79
N ILE A 371 9.75 -1.29 4.69
CA ILE A 371 9.51 -0.86 6.06
C ILE A 371 10.03 0.56 6.24
N SER A 372 9.28 1.41 6.91
CA SER A 372 9.59 2.84 7.04
C SER A 372 9.38 3.33 8.46
N ARG A 373 10.14 4.36 8.86
CA ARG A 373 9.98 5.03 10.15
C ARG A 373 10.28 6.52 10.05
N ALA A 374 9.75 7.27 11.00
CA ALA A 374 10.03 8.69 11.14
C ALA A 374 11.40 8.90 11.81
N GLY A 375 12.36 9.37 11.03
CA GLY A 375 13.67 9.74 11.56
C GLY A 375 14.59 8.55 11.92
N VAL A 376 15.67 8.87 12.59
CA VAL A 376 16.62 7.91 13.18
C VAL A 376 16.46 8.04 14.70
N GLU A 377 16.06 6.96 15.36
CA GLU A 377 16.03 6.88 16.83
C GLU A 377 17.44 6.81 17.41
#